data_5d0a450f0069cd15b2e6311518e73824
#
_entry.id   5d0a450f0069cd15b2e6311518e73824
#
_cell.length_a   1.000
_cell.length_b   1.000
_cell.length_c   1.000
_cell.angle_alpha   90.00
_cell.angle_beta   90.00
_cell.angle_gamma   90.00
#
_symmetry.space_group_name_H-M   'P 1'
#
loop_
_entity.id
_entity.type
_entity.pdbx_description
1 polymer ?
#
loop_
_entity_poly.entity_id
_entity_poly.type
_entity_poly.pdbx_seq_one_letter_code
_entity_poly.pdbx_strand_id
1 'polypeptide(L)'
;MNDVASALTIVTAMALAGTATGQEWANSGGNAQRNGQTAEAGPSSPDVLWEGGRPSLIAWQPVIEGRRVFMVRQAAFPPESDRSPVVAMDLDTGDELWFQDIPADPGDWTTSVLGVIDGRVFATRAGNGSSVSAPVYALDAETGDILWFSTEETTIGFYDGAVFADDGDLIAADFRNIKRFDAETGDLVWEAPRSCSVSGTCGGAIYNGKVYVVDAVPGGHAVKRYDLDTGAFEVESEVMPGFTIQTTPMIGPDGTIYVQRVQNNPTVDFFYALDDTGSDITIRWDVEAGWTTSSEFTIGPDGSVFAIDRDFAIMKIDPATGDVLDRTLPLDGGAGGARMAADRDGNLYVINGEFATGRVFSFDTNLEERWSEPVRNVNIGGPAIGPDGTLVIAGVGSDIRAFRGPVGDCRADFDGDGELTIFDFLAFQNAFDAGDLAADFDEDGRLTLFDFLAFQNEFDLGC
;
A
#
# COMPACT_ATOMS: atom_id res chain seq x y z
N MET A 1 -14.94 -69.69 -1.56
CA MET A 1 -13.91 -68.88 -0.88
C MET A 1 -13.24 -68.07 -1.95
N ASN A 2 -13.78 -66.87 -2.19
CA ASN A 2 -13.18 -65.90 -3.10
C ASN A 2 -13.22 -64.55 -2.39
N ASP A 3 -12.06 -64.11 -1.93
CA ASP A 3 -11.87 -62.78 -1.34
C ASP A 3 -11.85 -61.75 -2.46
N VAL A 4 -12.78 -60.81 -2.41
CA VAL A 4 -12.81 -59.62 -3.25
C VAL A 4 -12.20 -58.48 -2.44
N ALA A 5 -10.95 -58.14 -2.75
CA ALA A 5 -10.31 -56.96 -2.21
C ALA A 5 -10.88 -55.73 -2.89
N SER A 6 -11.59 -54.88 -2.13
CA SER A 6 -12.03 -53.53 -2.56
C SER A 6 -10.84 -52.60 -2.54
N ALA A 7 -10.40 -52.15 -3.70
CA ALA A 7 -9.46 -51.04 -3.82
C ALA A 7 -10.20 -49.71 -3.59
N LEU A 8 -9.86 -49.04 -2.51
CA LEU A 8 -10.32 -47.67 -2.20
C LEU A 8 -9.46 -46.69 -3.00
N THR A 9 -10.02 -46.13 -4.06
CA THR A 9 -9.37 -45.06 -4.82
C THR A 9 -9.56 -43.74 -4.06
N ILE A 10 -8.49 -43.28 -3.42
CA ILE A 10 -8.47 -41.93 -2.82
C ILE A 10 -8.23 -40.94 -3.97
N VAL A 11 -9.26 -40.24 -4.37
CA VAL A 11 -9.14 -39.07 -5.25
C VAL A 11 -8.70 -37.92 -4.37
N THR A 12 -7.41 -37.62 -4.41
CA THR A 12 -6.88 -36.37 -3.84
C THR A 12 -7.30 -35.27 -4.79
N ALA A 13 -8.28 -34.48 -4.38
CA ALA A 13 -8.55 -33.20 -5.02
C ALA A 13 -7.33 -32.29 -4.72
N MET A 14 -6.46 -32.10 -5.70
CA MET A 14 -5.56 -30.97 -5.72
C MET A 14 -6.44 -29.73 -5.89
N ALA A 15 -6.62 -28.98 -4.81
CA ALA A 15 -7.00 -27.59 -4.91
C ALA A 15 -5.88 -26.92 -5.73
N LEU A 16 -6.21 -26.46 -6.92
CA LEU A 16 -5.42 -25.45 -7.60
C LEU A 16 -5.45 -24.24 -6.66
N ALA A 17 -4.37 -24.04 -5.91
CA ALA A 17 -4.09 -22.74 -5.35
C ALA A 17 -3.98 -21.81 -6.58
N GLY A 18 -4.99 -20.96 -6.76
CA GLY A 18 -4.87 -19.84 -7.68
C GLY A 18 -3.58 -19.14 -7.27
N THR A 19 -2.68 -18.92 -8.20
CA THR A 19 -1.58 -18.01 -8.05
C THR A 19 -2.22 -16.69 -7.65
N ALA A 20 -2.06 -16.27 -6.40
CA ALA A 20 -2.27 -14.88 -6.04
C ALA A 20 -1.33 -14.10 -6.96
N THR A 21 -1.88 -13.49 -7.99
CA THR A 21 -1.20 -12.43 -8.72
C THR A 21 -0.77 -11.46 -7.62
N GLY A 22 0.53 -11.19 -7.52
CA GLY A 22 1.09 -10.37 -6.45
C GLY A 22 0.21 -9.15 -6.24
N GLN A 23 -0.15 -8.90 -5.00
CA GLN A 23 -1.02 -7.78 -4.66
C GLN A 23 -0.20 -6.53 -4.93
N GLU A 24 -0.43 -5.94 -6.08
CA GLU A 24 0.17 -4.71 -6.53
C GLU A 24 -0.23 -3.59 -5.59
N TRP A 25 0.18 -2.37 -5.77
CA TRP A 25 -0.10 -1.28 -4.82
C TRP A 25 -1.57 -0.84 -4.91
N ALA A 26 -2.48 -1.66 -4.37
CA ALA A 26 -3.93 -1.56 -4.60
C ALA A 26 -4.59 -0.31 -3.98
N ASN A 27 -4.00 0.26 -2.92
CA ASN A 27 -4.54 1.41 -2.19
C ASN A 27 -3.44 2.26 -1.53
N SER A 28 -3.86 3.28 -0.77
CA SER A 28 -2.93 4.08 0.04
C SER A 28 -2.40 3.30 1.25
N GLY A 29 -1.40 2.57 1.13
CA GLY A 29 -0.84 1.65 2.13
C GLY A 29 -0.50 0.31 1.51
N GLY A 30 -0.70 0.21 0.19
CA GLY A 30 -0.28 -0.88 -0.67
C GLY A 30 -1.24 -2.05 -0.71
N ASN A 31 -1.81 -2.46 0.41
CA ASN A 31 -2.59 -3.70 0.52
C ASN A 31 -3.76 -3.58 1.52
N ALA A 32 -4.51 -4.65 1.73
CA ALA A 32 -5.66 -4.68 2.63
C ALA A 32 -5.31 -4.41 4.11
N GLN A 33 -4.10 -4.76 4.54
CA GLN A 33 -3.57 -4.50 5.89
C GLN A 33 -3.02 -3.07 6.04
N ARG A 34 -2.83 -2.34 4.95
CA ARG A 34 -2.22 -0.99 4.89
C ARG A 34 -0.83 -0.89 5.49
N ASN A 35 -0.08 -1.98 5.47
CA ASN A 35 1.21 -2.05 6.16
C ASN A 35 2.40 -1.53 5.34
N GLY A 36 2.16 -1.06 4.13
CA GLY A 36 3.21 -0.50 3.27
C GLY A 36 4.16 -1.53 2.69
N GLN A 37 3.80 -2.81 2.72
CA GLN A 37 4.64 -3.89 2.20
C GLN A 37 4.30 -4.24 0.76
N THR A 38 5.32 -4.61 0.01
CA THR A 38 5.20 -5.26 -1.29
C THR A 38 6.04 -6.55 -1.33
N ALA A 39 5.66 -7.47 -2.21
CA ALA A 39 6.44 -8.67 -2.52
C ALA A 39 7.57 -8.40 -3.53
N GLU A 40 7.63 -7.18 -4.08
CA GLU A 40 8.63 -6.78 -5.05
C GLU A 40 9.91 -6.25 -4.38
N ALA A 41 11.06 -6.41 -5.03
CA ALA A 41 12.28 -5.71 -4.64
C ALA A 41 12.29 -4.33 -5.29
N GLY A 42 12.29 -3.28 -4.51
CA GLY A 42 12.32 -1.91 -5.03
C GLY A 42 13.71 -1.49 -5.55
N PRO A 43 13.82 -0.29 -6.19
CA PRO A 43 15.03 0.12 -6.89
C PRO A 43 16.24 0.25 -5.96
N SER A 44 17.37 -0.32 -6.37
CA SER A 44 18.63 -0.25 -5.63
C SER A 44 19.39 1.07 -5.84
N SER A 45 19.03 1.83 -6.87
CA SER A 45 19.62 3.12 -7.26
C SER A 45 18.52 4.12 -7.65
N PRO A 46 18.81 5.43 -7.71
CA PRO A 46 17.85 6.45 -8.10
C PRO A 46 17.70 6.58 -9.62
N ASP A 47 17.84 5.50 -10.36
CA ASP A 47 17.74 5.54 -11.82
C ASP A 47 16.29 5.83 -12.23
N VAL A 48 16.12 6.97 -12.90
CA VAL A 48 14.81 7.42 -13.36
C VAL A 48 14.44 6.66 -14.63
N LEU A 49 13.39 5.85 -14.56
CA LEU A 49 12.84 5.16 -15.72
C LEU A 49 12.15 6.18 -16.67
N TRP A 50 11.31 7.03 -16.08
CA TRP A 50 10.66 8.13 -16.76
C TRP A 50 10.28 9.23 -15.76
N GLU A 51 10.09 10.45 -16.28
CA GLU A 51 9.60 11.58 -15.50
C GLU A 51 8.63 12.45 -16.31
N GLY A 52 7.71 13.11 -15.65
CA GLY A 52 6.74 14.00 -16.24
C GLY A 52 5.32 13.55 -16.06
N GLY A 53 4.40 14.28 -16.64
CA GLY A 53 2.97 14.00 -16.59
C GLY A 53 2.11 15.25 -16.48
N ARG A 54 0.81 15.06 -16.40
CA ARG A 54 -0.18 16.13 -16.25
C ARG A 54 0.07 16.91 -14.97
N PRO A 55 0.13 18.27 -15.00
CA PRO A 55 0.39 19.06 -13.81
C PRO A 55 -0.74 18.96 -12.77
N SER A 56 -0.36 18.98 -11.50
CA SER A 56 -1.29 18.99 -10.37
C SER A 56 -0.86 19.99 -9.30
N LEU A 57 -1.83 20.60 -8.63
CA LEU A 57 -1.59 21.44 -7.46
C LEU A 57 -1.42 20.63 -6.18
N ILE A 58 -2.00 19.42 -6.16
CA ILE A 58 -1.98 18.49 -5.04
C ILE A 58 -1.47 17.16 -5.57
N ALA A 59 -0.55 16.55 -4.84
CA ALA A 59 -0.09 15.19 -5.12
C ALA A 59 -0.88 14.21 -4.24
N TRP A 60 -1.51 13.22 -4.86
CA TRP A 60 -2.15 12.11 -4.18
C TRP A 60 -1.38 10.82 -4.45
N GLN A 61 -1.43 9.91 -3.47
CA GLN A 61 -0.73 8.64 -3.59
C GLN A 61 -1.20 7.89 -4.84
N PRO A 62 -0.27 7.43 -5.70
CA PRO A 62 -0.61 6.57 -6.81
C PRO A 62 -0.99 5.18 -6.31
N VAL A 63 -1.85 4.50 -7.08
CA VAL A 63 -2.14 3.07 -6.93
C VAL A 63 -1.78 2.35 -8.22
N ILE A 64 -1.41 1.09 -8.15
CA ILE A 64 -0.85 0.34 -9.27
C ILE A 64 -1.53 -1.02 -9.39
N GLU A 65 -1.90 -1.37 -10.62
CA GLU A 65 -2.34 -2.70 -11.01
C GLU A 65 -1.79 -3.04 -12.39
N GLY A 66 -1.10 -4.17 -12.51
CA GLY A 66 -0.41 -4.58 -13.72
C GLY A 66 0.62 -3.53 -14.17
N ARG A 67 0.57 -3.19 -15.42
CA ARG A 67 1.47 -2.17 -16.00
C ARG A 67 0.84 -0.78 -16.06
N ARG A 68 -0.09 -0.46 -15.12
CA ARG A 68 -0.77 0.84 -15.06
C ARG A 68 -0.68 1.44 -13.69
N VAL A 69 -0.45 2.75 -13.65
CA VAL A 69 -0.50 3.54 -12.42
C VAL A 69 -1.65 4.56 -12.53
N PHE A 70 -2.42 4.66 -11.44
CA PHE A 70 -3.59 5.54 -11.38
C PHE A 70 -3.42 6.56 -10.27
N MET A 71 -3.81 7.80 -10.53
CA MET A 71 -3.73 8.88 -9.56
C MET A 71 -4.66 10.03 -9.93
N VAL A 72 -4.91 10.93 -9.00
CA VAL A 72 -5.59 12.19 -9.29
C VAL A 72 -4.59 13.27 -9.68
N ARG A 73 -4.88 14.02 -10.74
CA ARG A 73 -4.10 15.19 -11.16
C ARG A 73 -4.98 16.43 -11.15
N GLN A 74 -5.11 17.04 -9.97
CA GLN A 74 -5.97 18.19 -9.74
C GLN A 74 -5.26 19.50 -10.10
N ALA A 75 -5.72 20.15 -11.17
CA ALA A 75 -5.12 21.39 -11.67
C ALA A 75 -5.78 22.68 -11.14
N ALA A 76 -6.87 22.56 -10.37
CA ALA A 76 -7.59 23.69 -9.78
C ALA A 76 -7.96 23.44 -8.32
N PHE A 77 -8.13 24.53 -7.56
CA PHE A 77 -8.67 24.47 -6.20
C PHE A 77 -9.66 25.63 -5.99
N PRO A 78 -10.94 25.37 -5.65
CA PRO A 78 -11.55 24.03 -5.50
C PRO A 78 -11.49 23.21 -6.80
N PRO A 79 -11.70 21.89 -6.73
CA PRO A 79 -11.71 21.06 -7.92
C PRO A 79 -12.81 21.47 -8.87
N GLU A 80 -12.49 21.49 -10.15
CA GLU A 80 -13.44 21.70 -11.24
C GLU A 80 -13.60 20.37 -12.00
N SER A 81 -14.80 20.09 -12.49
CA SER A 81 -15.13 18.80 -13.11
C SER A 81 -14.27 18.43 -14.31
N ASP A 82 -13.67 19.41 -14.97
CA ASP A 82 -12.80 19.22 -16.13
C ASP A 82 -11.31 19.43 -15.83
N ARG A 83 -10.93 19.56 -14.55
CA ARG A 83 -9.57 19.91 -14.12
C ARG A 83 -9.05 19.10 -12.94
N SER A 84 -9.73 18.04 -12.58
CA SER A 84 -9.37 17.19 -11.45
C SER A 84 -9.56 15.70 -11.79
N PRO A 85 -9.06 15.25 -12.95
CA PRO A 85 -9.29 13.90 -13.40
C PRO A 85 -8.54 12.85 -12.60
N VAL A 86 -9.11 11.65 -12.61
CA VAL A 86 -8.35 10.41 -12.45
C VAL A 86 -7.58 10.18 -13.75
N VAL A 87 -6.32 9.85 -13.63
CA VAL A 87 -5.40 9.64 -14.76
C VAL A 87 -4.81 8.26 -14.65
N ALA A 88 -4.77 7.53 -15.76
CA ALA A 88 -3.97 6.33 -15.90
C ALA A 88 -2.72 6.62 -16.73
N MET A 89 -1.60 6.09 -16.28
CA MET A 89 -0.33 6.18 -16.98
C MET A 89 0.25 4.77 -17.16
N ASP A 90 0.96 4.58 -18.24
CA ASP A 90 1.75 3.37 -18.47
C ASP A 90 2.94 3.34 -17.49
N LEU A 91 3.10 2.23 -16.78
CA LEU A 91 4.11 2.09 -15.73
C LEU A 91 5.54 2.07 -16.29
N ASP A 92 5.73 1.64 -17.53
CA ASP A 92 7.04 1.49 -18.16
C ASP A 92 7.50 2.75 -18.88
N THR A 93 6.56 3.50 -19.47
CA THR A 93 6.89 4.65 -20.34
C THR A 93 6.52 5.99 -19.72
N GLY A 94 5.59 6.02 -18.77
CA GLY A 94 5.03 7.26 -18.22
C GLY A 94 4.03 7.94 -19.15
N ASP A 95 3.65 7.31 -20.26
CA ASP A 95 2.65 7.86 -21.17
C ASP A 95 1.27 7.87 -20.52
N GLU A 96 0.54 8.97 -20.67
CA GLU A 96 -0.86 9.04 -20.25
C GLU A 96 -1.71 8.17 -21.17
N LEU A 97 -2.33 7.11 -20.62
CA LEU A 97 -3.19 6.19 -21.35
C LEU A 97 -4.61 6.74 -21.51
N TRP A 98 -5.14 7.27 -20.43
CA TRP A 98 -6.46 7.91 -20.40
C TRP A 98 -6.59 8.86 -19.21
N PHE A 99 -7.60 9.70 -19.23
CA PHE A 99 -8.06 10.45 -18.06
C PHE A 99 -9.59 10.48 -18.02
N GLN A 100 -10.14 10.48 -16.81
CA GLN A 100 -11.58 10.54 -16.59
C GLN A 100 -11.89 11.57 -15.50
N ASP A 101 -12.73 12.54 -15.84
CA ASP A 101 -13.25 13.49 -14.88
C ASP A 101 -14.38 12.87 -14.06
N ILE A 102 -14.32 13.05 -12.74
CA ILE A 102 -15.41 12.72 -11.82
C ILE A 102 -16.22 14.01 -11.60
N PRO A 103 -17.57 13.96 -11.78
CA PRO A 103 -18.41 15.15 -11.60
C PRO A 103 -18.20 15.77 -10.21
N ALA A 104 -17.88 17.06 -10.16
CA ALA A 104 -17.65 17.80 -8.93
C ALA A 104 -18.88 18.64 -8.55
N ASP A 105 -19.15 18.74 -7.25
CA ASP A 105 -20.21 19.59 -6.69
C ASP A 105 -19.61 20.80 -5.92
N PRO A 106 -20.39 21.86 -5.74
CA PRO A 106 -19.94 22.98 -4.91
C PRO A 106 -19.65 22.54 -3.47
N GLY A 107 -18.44 22.78 -3.02
CA GLY A 107 -17.99 22.37 -1.68
C GLY A 107 -17.03 21.19 -1.65
N ASP A 108 -16.86 20.51 -2.77
CA ASP A 108 -15.83 19.47 -2.90
C ASP A 108 -14.44 20.07 -2.75
N TRP A 109 -13.55 19.27 -2.18
CA TRP A 109 -12.16 19.66 -1.98
C TRP A 109 -11.24 19.04 -3.03
N THR A 110 -11.49 17.80 -3.34
CA THR A 110 -10.69 17.01 -4.28
C THR A 110 -11.49 15.86 -4.86
N THR A 111 -11.04 15.34 -5.99
CA THR A 111 -11.27 13.96 -6.39
C THR A 111 -10.26 13.08 -5.63
N SER A 112 -10.61 11.86 -5.33
CA SER A 112 -9.74 10.90 -4.64
C SER A 112 -9.83 9.54 -5.32
N VAL A 113 -8.69 8.91 -5.61
CA VAL A 113 -8.64 7.49 -5.96
C VAL A 113 -8.65 6.70 -4.66
N LEU A 114 -9.60 5.79 -4.54
CA LEU A 114 -9.78 4.92 -3.38
C LEU A 114 -8.90 3.68 -3.45
N GLY A 115 -8.62 3.23 -4.67
CA GLY A 115 -7.81 2.06 -4.94
C GLY A 115 -8.12 1.44 -6.30
N VAL A 116 -7.46 0.33 -6.59
CA VAL A 116 -7.62 -0.46 -7.82
C VAL A 116 -7.60 -1.94 -7.48
N ILE A 117 -8.50 -2.71 -8.10
CA ILE A 117 -8.53 -4.17 -8.01
C ILE A 117 -9.33 -4.77 -9.17
N ASP A 118 -8.88 -5.90 -9.69
CA ASP A 118 -9.58 -6.69 -10.72
C ASP A 118 -10.02 -5.86 -11.94
N GLY A 119 -9.13 -4.98 -12.42
CA GLY A 119 -9.38 -4.13 -13.58
C GLY A 119 -10.36 -2.99 -13.33
N ARG A 120 -10.62 -2.62 -12.07
CA ARG A 120 -11.50 -1.49 -11.71
C ARG A 120 -10.77 -0.49 -10.83
N VAL A 121 -10.79 0.77 -11.24
CA VAL A 121 -10.31 1.90 -10.44
C VAL A 121 -11.49 2.52 -9.72
N PHE A 122 -11.40 2.60 -8.39
CA PHE A 122 -12.44 3.21 -7.58
C PHE A 122 -12.06 4.64 -7.23
N ALA A 123 -12.98 5.56 -7.41
CA ALA A 123 -12.78 6.97 -7.13
C ALA A 123 -14.02 7.60 -6.49
N THR A 124 -13.84 8.72 -5.80
CA THR A 124 -14.91 9.50 -5.21
C THR A 124 -14.51 10.96 -5.13
N ARG A 125 -15.40 11.80 -4.62
CA ARG A 125 -15.12 13.18 -4.22
C ARG A 125 -14.93 13.23 -2.72
N ALA A 126 -14.02 14.04 -2.26
CA ALA A 126 -13.70 14.16 -0.84
C ALA A 126 -13.65 15.61 -0.40
N GLY A 127 -13.89 15.83 0.88
CA GLY A 127 -13.84 17.13 1.52
C GLY A 127 -12.87 17.20 2.69
N ASN A 128 -12.83 18.34 3.32
CA ASN A 128 -12.14 18.49 4.59
C ASN A 128 -12.98 17.79 5.70
N GLY A 129 -12.52 16.66 6.16
CA GLY A 129 -13.28 15.80 7.05
C GLY A 129 -14.58 15.30 6.41
N SER A 130 -15.62 15.19 7.20
CA SER A 130 -16.95 14.73 6.75
C SER A 130 -17.78 15.78 5.99
N SER A 131 -17.15 16.81 5.42
CA SER A 131 -17.85 17.94 4.77
C SER A 131 -18.45 17.58 3.41
N VAL A 132 -17.96 16.54 2.76
CA VAL A 132 -18.43 16.07 1.45
C VAL A 132 -18.98 14.66 1.58
N SER A 133 -20.17 14.46 1.05
CA SER A 133 -20.78 13.15 0.83
C SER A 133 -20.90 12.96 -0.68
N ALA A 134 -20.40 11.84 -1.18
CA ALA A 134 -20.36 11.57 -2.61
C ALA A 134 -20.47 10.09 -2.94
N PRO A 135 -21.00 9.75 -4.14
CA PRO A 135 -20.96 8.38 -4.63
C PRO A 135 -19.52 7.86 -4.79
N VAL A 136 -19.39 6.55 -4.72
CA VAL A 136 -18.23 5.84 -5.26
C VAL A 136 -18.46 5.62 -6.75
N TYR A 137 -17.43 5.86 -7.55
CA TYR A 137 -17.39 5.56 -8.98
C TYR A 137 -16.43 4.40 -9.22
N ALA A 138 -16.83 3.45 -10.04
CA ALA A 138 -15.92 2.47 -10.62
C ALA A 138 -15.63 2.84 -12.07
N LEU A 139 -14.36 2.86 -12.41
CA LEU A 139 -13.84 3.11 -13.73
C LEU A 139 -13.19 1.84 -14.26
N ASP A 140 -13.35 1.57 -15.53
CA ASP A 140 -12.60 0.52 -16.21
C ASP A 140 -11.11 0.90 -16.22
N ALA A 141 -10.24 0.05 -15.69
CA ALA A 141 -8.81 0.34 -15.56
C ALA A 141 -8.09 0.43 -16.93
N GLU A 142 -8.64 -0.16 -17.98
CA GLU A 142 -8.07 -0.12 -19.32
C GLU A 142 -8.47 1.12 -20.10
N THR A 143 -9.74 1.54 -19.99
CA THR A 143 -10.31 2.58 -20.84
C THR A 143 -10.63 3.88 -20.11
N GLY A 144 -10.79 3.86 -18.79
CA GLY A 144 -11.25 4.98 -17.97
C GLY A 144 -12.77 5.20 -18.01
N ASP A 145 -13.53 4.38 -18.73
CA ASP A 145 -14.98 4.51 -18.80
C ASP A 145 -15.61 4.27 -17.42
N ILE A 146 -16.60 5.11 -17.06
CA ILE A 146 -17.36 4.90 -15.83
C ILE A 146 -18.27 3.67 -16.02
N LEU A 147 -17.97 2.61 -15.26
CA LEU A 147 -18.75 1.36 -15.26
C LEU A 147 -20.05 1.53 -14.47
N TRP A 148 -19.93 2.14 -13.30
CA TRP A 148 -21.05 2.43 -12.43
C TRP A 148 -20.72 3.54 -11.41
N PHE A 149 -21.71 4.04 -10.73
CA PHE A 149 -21.59 4.84 -9.51
C PHE A 149 -22.62 4.37 -8.48
N SER A 150 -22.22 4.37 -7.20
CA SER A 150 -23.08 3.86 -6.12
C SER A 150 -24.29 4.77 -5.88
N THR A 151 -25.41 4.18 -5.44
CA THR A 151 -26.58 4.95 -4.97
C THR A 151 -26.34 5.49 -3.56
N GLU A 152 -25.56 4.77 -2.76
CA GLU A 152 -25.18 5.17 -1.41
C GLU A 152 -23.91 6.00 -1.44
N GLU A 153 -23.97 7.16 -0.80
CA GLU A 153 -22.83 8.06 -0.71
C GLU A 153 -21.91 7.71 0.46
N THR A 154 -20.64 8.10 0.35
CA THR A 154 -19.64 7.98 1.41
C THR A 154 -19.15 9.37 1.83
N THR A 155 -18.68 9.48 3.07
CA THR A 155 -17.94 10.65 3.57
C THR A 155 -16.48 10.30 3.81
N ILE A 156 -15.86 9.61 2.85
CA ILE A 156 -14.49 9.11 3.00
C ILE A 156 -13.48 10.24 3.08
N GLY A 157 -12.43 10.05 3.86
CA GLY A 157 -11.32 11.00 3.96
C GLY A 157 -10.44 10.98 2.72
N PHE A 158 -9.86 12.11 2.37
CA PHE A 158 -9.06 12.24 1.15
C PHE A 158 -7.66 11.61 1.25
N TYR A 159 -7.21 11.23 2.46
CA TYR A 159 -5.92 10.57 2.64
C TYR A 159 -6.00 9.05 2.55
N ASP A 160 -7.14 8.42 2.81
CA ASP A 160 -7.14 6.99 3.06
C ASP A 160 -7.60 6.25 1.82
N GLY A 161 -8.32 6.23 1.09
CA GLY A 161 -8.81 5.25 0.14
C GLY A 161 -9.56 4.12 0.84
N ALA A 162 -9.97 3.17 0.07
CA ALA A 162 -10.62 1.96 0.52
C ALA A 162 -9.63 0.81 0.72
N VAL A 163 -10.12 -0.27 1.30
CA VAL A 163 -9.45 -1.57 1.27
C VAL A 163 -10.38 -2.58 0.60
N PHE A 164 -9.81 -3.65 0.09
CA PHE A 164 -10.55 -4.64 -0.68
C PHE A 164 -10.58 -5.98 0.05
N ALA A 165 -11.75 -6.60 0.04
CA ALA A 165 -11.92 -7.97 0.48
C ALA A 165 -11.36 -8.95 -0.57
N ASP A 166 -11.17 -10.22 -0.18
CA ASP A 166 -10.61 -11.25 -1.08
C ASP A 166 -11.47 -11.52 -2.32
N ASP A 167 -12.74 -11.18 -2.29
CA ASP A 167 -13.68 -11.27 -3.43
C ASP A 167 -13.72 -9.99 -4.28
N GLY A 168 -12.87 -9.02 -3.99
CA GLY A 168 -12.77 -7.74 -4.69
C GLY A 168 -13.71 -6.66 -4.18
N ASP A 169 -14.64 -6.96 -3.27
CA ASP A 169 -15.56 -5.97 -2.71
C ASP A 169 -14.85 -4.85 -1.97
N LEU A 170 -15.37 -3.65 -2.17
CA LEU A 170 -14.82 -2.43 -1.60
C LEU A 170 -15.30 -2.21 -0.17
N ILE A 171 -14.37 -2.04 0.77
CA ILE A 171 -14.65 -1.60 2.14
C ILE A 171 -14.27 -0.12 2.28
N ALA A 172 -15.26 0.74 2.33
CA ALA A 172 -15.12 2.16 2.58
C ALA A 172 -15.41 2.48 4.04
N ALA A 173 -14.36 2.68 4.82
CA ALA A 173 -14.52 3.17 6.20
C ALA A 173 -14.53 4.70 6.17
N ASP A 174 -15.70 5.29 6.25
CA ASP A 174 -15.89 6.74 6.21
C ASP A 174 -16.04 7.35 7.63
N PHE A 175 -16.31 8.64 7.73
CA PHE A 175 -16.43 9.35 9.01
C PHE A 175 -17.62 8.91 9.86
N ARG A 176 -18.62 8.26 9.28
CA ARG A 176 -19.90 7.91 9.96
C ARG A 176 -20.17 6.44 9.96
N ASN A 177 -19.74 5.76 8.89
CA ASN A 177 -20.08 4.37 8.65
C ASN A 177 -18.88 3.60 8.10
N ILE A 178 -18.95 2.30 8.22
CA ILE A 178 -18.18 1.36 7.41
C ILE A 178 -19.17 0.78 6.43
N LYS A 179 -18.85 0.79 5.15
CA LYS A 179 -19.70 0.29 4.08
C LYS A 179 -18.95 -0.73 3.24
N ARG A 180 -19.60 -1.83 2.93
CA ARG A 180 -19.15 -2.78 1.92
C ARG A 180 -20.00 -2.60 0.67
N PHE A 181 -19.34 -2.38 -0.44
CA PHE A 181 -19.95 -2.29 -1.76
C PHE A 181 -19.53 -3.47 -2.60
N ASP A 182 -20.47 -4.06 -3.30
CA ASP A 182 -20.22 -5.01 -4.38
C ASP A 182 -19.40 -4.32 -5.47
N ALA A 183 -18.23 -4.86 -5.78
CA ALA A 183 -17.28 -4.24 -6.71
C ALA A 183 -17.75 -4.25 -8.16
N GLU A 184 -18.69 -5.13 -8.53
CA GLU A 184 -19.20 -5.24 -9.90
C GLU A 184 -20.37 -4.31 -10.15
N THR A 185 -21.21 -4.06 -9.14
CA THR A 185 -22.48 -3.35 -9.31
C THR A 185 -22.54 -2.01 -8.59
N GLY A 186 -21.72 -1.80 -7.56
CA GLY A 186 -21.79 -0.64 -6.67
C GLY A 186 -22.93 -0.71 -5.66
N ASP A 187 -23.62 -1.84 -5.56
CA ASP A 187 -24.69 -2.02 -4.58
C ASP A 187 -24.11 -2.13 -3.17
N LEU A 188 -24.83 -1.53 -2.20
CA LEU A 188 -24.46 -1.66 -0.79
C LEU A 188 -24.76 -3.08 -0.30
N VAL A 189 -23.72 -3.80 0.12
CA VAL A 189 -23.83 -5.15 0.71
C VAL A 189 -24.23 -5.05 2.17
N TRP A 190 -23.52 -4.22 2.94
CA TRP A 190 -23.86 -3.91 4.33
C TRP A 190 -23.28 -2.55 4.75
N GLU A 191 -23.85 -2.01 5.83
CA GLU A 191 -23.41 -0.78 6.48
C GLU A 191 -23.39 -0.96 7.99
N ALA A 192 -22.33 -0.48 8.64
CA ALA A 192 -22.20 -0.46 10.09
C ALA A 192 -21.83 0.96 10.58
N PRO A 193 -22.47 1.46 11.66
CA PRO A 193 -22.17 2.79 12.17
C PRO A 193 -20.81 2.82 12.90
N ARG A 194 -20.11 3.95 12.77
CA ARG A 194 -18.87 4.24 13.48
C ARG A 194 -18.80 5.69 13.93
N SER A 195 -17.77 6.06 14.66
CA SER A 195 -17.49 7.42 15.13
C SER A 195 -16.02 7.80 14.89
N CYS A 196 -15.72 8.33 13.71
CA CYS A 196 -14.42 8.93 13.45
C CYS A 196 -14.45 10.42 13.82
N SER A 197 -13.49 10.89 14.61
CA SER A 197 -13.46 12.27 15.14
C SER A 197 -12.54 13.20 14.38
N VAL A 198 -11.89 12.75 13.30
CA VAL A 198 -10.76 13.45 12.69
C VAL A 198 -11.04 13.87 11.27
N SER A 199 -10.31 14.88 10.83
CA SER A 199 -10.37 15.42 9.48
C SER A 199 -9.29 14.77 8.61
N GLY A 200 -9.68 14.22 7.47
CA GLY A 200 -8.76 13.76 6.43
C GLY A 200 -8.44 12.27 6.44
N THR A 201 -8.46 11.62 7.59
CA THR A 201 -8.15 10.19 7.73
C THR A 201 -9.20 9.47 8.57
N CYS A 202 -9.73 8.36 8.10
CA CYS A 202 -10.70 7.53 8.81
C CYS A 202 -10.78 6.10 8.25
N GLY A 203 -9.82 5.70 7.43
CA GLY A 203 -9.81 4.41 6.75
C GLY A 203 -9.81 3.21 7.69
N GLY A 204 -10.02 2.04 7.11
CA GLY A 204 -9.94 0.77 7.79
C GLY A 204 -8.85 -0.11 7.21
N ALA A 205 -8.56 -1.22 7.89
CA ALA A 205 -7.69 -2.29 7.41
C ALA A 205 -8.42 -3.64 7.54
N ILE A 206 -8.02 -4.61 6.72
CA ILE A 206 -8.60 -5.96 6.73
C ILE A 206 -7.52 -6.97 7.14
N TYR A 207 -7.90 -7.90 8.00
CA TYR A 207 -7.07 -9.05 8.36
C TYR A 207 -7.94 -10.21 8.81
N ASN A 208 -7.68 -11.42 8.27
CA ASN A 208 -8.37 -12.66 8.64
C ASN A 208 -9.91 -12.55 8.69
N GLY A 209 -10.51 -11.99 7.64
CA GLY A 209 -11.97 -11.84 7.54
C GLY A 209 -12.57 -10.83 8.51
N LYS A 210 -11.78 -9.89 9.02
CA LYS A 210 -12.20 -8.83 9.91
C LYS A 210 -11.80 -7.46 9.38
N VAL A 211 -12.65 -6.46 9.67
CA VAL A 211 -12.39 -5.05 9.41
C VAL A 211 -12.04 -4.36 10.71
N TYR A 212 -10.94 -3.64 10.73
CA TYR A 212 -10.46 -2.86 11.86
C TYR A 212 -10.51 -1.38 11.55
N VAL A 213 -11.04 -0.60 12.49
CA VAL A 213 -11.08 0.87 12.41
C VAL A 213 -10.70 1.47 13.76
N VAL A 214 -10.30 2.74 13.77
CA VAL A 214 -10.06 3.49 15.02
C VAL A 214 -11.16 4.51 15.21
N ASP A 215 -11.91 4.39 16.30
CA ASP A 215 -13.04 5.25 16.62
C ASP A 215 -12.82 6.11 17.85
N ALA A 216 -13.47 7.27 17.89
CA ALA A 216 -13.55 8.09 19.07
C ALA A 216 -14.47 7.43 20.11
N VAL A 217 -13.96 7.35 21.35
CA VAL A 217 -14.67 6.82 22.50
C VAL A 217 -14.50 7.74 23.71
N PRO A 218 -15.31 7.63 24.77
CA PRO A 218 -15.09 8.41 25.97
C PRO A 218 -13.69 8.21 26.55
N GLY A 219 -12.92 9.27 26.64
CA GLY A 219 -11.55 9.26 27.18
C GLY A 219 -10.44 9.09 26.14
N GLY A 220 -10.75 8.88 24.89
CA GLY A 220 -9.74 8.74 23.84
C GLY A 220 -10.24 8.10 22.55
N HIS A 221 -9.52 7.13 22.09
CA HIS A 221 -9.84 6.33 20.91
C HIS A 221 -9.67 4.85 21.21
N ALA A 222 -10.39 4.02 20.45
CA ALA A 222 -10.28 2.57 20.52
C ALA A 222 -10.27 1.97 19.11
N VAL A 223 -9.57 0.86 18.97
CA VAL A 223 -9.71 0.01 17.78
C VAL A 223 -11.02 -0.75 17.92
N LYS A 224 -11.79 -0.80 16.85
CA LYS A 224 -12.99 -1.63 16.76
C LYS A 224 -12.84 -2.64 15.64
N ARG A 225 -13.27 -3.86 15.92
CA ARG A 225 -13.29 -4.96 14.97
C ARG A 225 -14.73 -5.31 14.58
N TYR A 226 -14.90 -5.48 13.27
CA TYR A 226 -16.16 -5.90 12.67
C TYR A 226 -15.93 -7.15 11.83
N ASP A 227 -16.95 -7.97 11.71
CA ASP A 227 -16.95 -9.11 10.80
C ASP A 227 -17.03 -8.61 9.35
N LEU A 228 -16.14 -9.09 8.49
CA LEU A 228 -16.02 -8.62 7.11
C LEU A 228 -17.25 -8.98 6.26
N ASP A 229 -17.85 -10.15 6.48
CA ASP A 229 -18.96 -10.62 5.66
C ASP A 229 -20.30 -9.96 6.03
N THR A 230 -20.48 -9.63 7.28
CA THR A 230 -21.79 -9.19 7.80
C THR A 230 -21.82 -7.75 8.30
N GLY A 231 -20.66 -7.11 8.48
CA GLY A 231 -20.53 -5.80 9.12
C GLY A 231 -20.87 -5.80 10.62
N ALA A 232 -21.04 -6.97 11.24
CA ALA A 232 -21.38 -7.05 12.65
C ALA A 232 -20.21 -6.58 13.53
N PHE A 233 -20.49 -5.67 14.47
CA PHE A 233 -19.54 -5.28 15.50
C PHE A 233 -19.23 -6.47 16.42
N GLU A 234 -17.95 -6.69 16.72
CA GLU A 234 -17.50 -7.83 17.53
C GLU A 234 -16.82 -7.42 18.84
N VAL A 235 -15.84 -6.51 18.78
CA VAL A 235 -15.03 -6.14 19.94
C VAL A 235 -14.48 -4.72 19.83
N GLU A 236 -14.29 -4.05 20.97
CA GLU A 236 -13.62 -2.77 21.12
C GLU A 236 -12.39 -2.94 22.00
N SER A 237 -11.27 -2.31 21.64
CA SER A 237 -10.02 -2.40 22.39
C SER A 237 -10.05 -1.62 23.69
N GLU A 238 -9.00 -1.77 24.50
CA GLU A 238 -8.64 -0.81 25.52
C GLU A 238 -8.55 0.60 24.95
N VAL A 239 -8.91 1.59 25.79
CA VAL A 239 -8.88 3.00 25.37
C VAL A 239 -7.45 3.52 25.30
N MET A 240 -7.07 4.02 24.14
CA MET A 240 -5.88 4.82 23.97
C MET A 240 -6.20 6.28 24.34
N PRO A 241 -5.60 6.86 25.41
CA PRO A 241 -5.92 8.22 25.85
C PRO A 241 -5.53 9.30 24.84
N GLY A 242 -6.22 10.43 24.84
CA GLY A 242 -5.96 11.56 23.97
C GLY A 242 -6.83 11.56 22.71
N PHE A 243 -6.43 12.26 21.66
CA PHE A 243 -7.10 12.20 20.37
C PHE A 243 -6.11 11.86 19.25
N THR A 244 -6.59 11.47 18.10
CA THR A 244 -5.74 11.15 16.93
C THR A 244 -6.07 12.04 15.74
N ILE A 245 -5.07 12.32 14.93
CA ILE A 245 -5.21 13.01 13.64
C ILE A 245 -5.22 11.97 12.51
N GLN A 246 -4.50 10.88 12.68
CA GLN A 246 -4.55 9.74 11.78
C GLN A 246 -5.24 8.59 12.49
N THR A 247 -6.30 8.08 11.89
CA THR A 247 -7.16 7.05 12.51
C THR A 247 -7.19 5.76 11.74
N THR A 248 -6.38 5.64 10.70
CA THR A 248 -6.29 4.40 9.92
C THR A 248 -5.34 3.44 10.63
N PRO A 249 -5.80 2.27 11.07
CA PRO A 249 -4.91 1.26 11.63
C PRO A 249 -4.10 0.60 10.51
N MET A 250 -2.93 0.10 10.85
CA MET A 250 -2.14 -0.81 10.00
C MET A 250 -1.99 -2.15 10.72
N ILE A 251 -1.93 -3.24 9.97
CA ILE A 251 -1.85 -4.58 10.56
C ILE A 251 -0.60 -5.30 10.06
N GLY A 252 0.20 -5.77 10.99
CA GLY A 252 1.39 -6.55 10.71
C GLY A 252 1.09 -7.93 10.13
N PRO A 253 2.09 -8.61 9.56
CA PRO A 253 1.92 -9.96 9.02
C PRO A 253 1.45 -10.98 10.06
N ASP A 254 1.77 -10.74 11.34
CA ASP A 254 1.37 -11.57 12.48
C ASP A 254 -0.01 -11.21 13.06
N GLY A 255 -0.68 -10.19 12.52
CA GLY A 255 -1.97 -9.69 12.99
C GLY A 255 -1.88 -8.63 14.09
N THR A 256 -0.69 -8.19 14.47
CA THR A 256 -0.52 -7.06 15.40
C THR A 256 -1.09 -5.79 14.79
N ILE A 257 -1.91 -5.08 15.56
CA ILE A 257 -2.55 -3.85 15.11
C ILE A 257 -1.71 -2.66 15.57
N TYR A 258 -1.36 -1.77 14.66
CA TYR A 258 -0.58 -0.57 14.94
C TYR A 258 -1.41 0.68 14.73
N VAL A 259 -1.30 1.63 15.67
CA VAL A 259 -2.04 2.89 15.64
C VAL A 259 -1.16 4.04 16.11
N GLN A 260 -1.08 5.09 15.33
CA GLN A 260 -0.45 6.34 15.76
C GLN A 260 -1.47 7.28 16.41
N ARG A 261 -1.08 7.93 17.49
CA ARG A 261 -1.96 8.76 18.33
C ARG A 261 -1.30 10.04 18.77
N VAL A 262 -2.06 11.13 18.77
CA VAL A 262 -1.66 12.43 19.31
C VAL A 262 -2.19 12.60 20.73
N GLN A 263 -1.33 13.02 21.66
CA GLN A 263 -1.74 13.46 22.97
C GLN A 263 -1.80 14.99 23.05
N ASN A 264 -2.96 15.52 23.44
CA ASN A 264 -3.09 16.95 23.69
C ASN A 264 -2.41 17.36 24.99
N ASN A 265 -1.40 18.19 24.87
CA ASN A 265 -0.70 18.93 25.92
C ASN A 265 0.12 18.09 26.95
N PRO A 266 1.45 17.96 26.83
CA PRO A 266 2.18 18.46 25.68
C PRO A 266 1.83 17.65 24.44
N THR A 267 2.01 18.25 23.26
CA THR A 267 1.75 17.59 21.98
C THR A 267 2.80 16.51 21.77
N VAL A 268 2.48 15.31 22.13
CA VAL A 268 3.32 14.12 22.00
C VAL A 268 2.51 13.05 21.31
N ASP A 269 3.03 12.53 20.23
CA ASP A 269 2.48 11.37 19.58
C ASP A 269 2.96 10.11 20.26
N PHE A 270 2.07 9.14 20.32
CA PHE A 270 2.40 7.78 20.71
C PHE A 270 2.03 6.84 19.58
N PHE A 271 2.90 5.88 19.38
CA PHE A 271 2.69 4.75 18.51
C PHE A 271 2.34 3.54 19.36
N TYR A 272 1.22 2.91 19.09
CA TYR A 272 0.70 1.78 19.85
C TYR A 272 0.76 0.51 19.04
N ALA A 273 1.09 -0.59 19.69
CA ALA A 273 0.83 -1.94 19.21
C ALA A 273 -0.23 -2.61 20.07
N LEU A 274 -1.20 -3.24 19.43
CA LEU A 274 -2.29 -3.93 20.11
C LEU A 274 -2.37 -5.38 19.60
N ASP A 275 -2.74 -6.27 20.53
CA ASP A 275 -2.99 -7.68 20.28
C ASP A 275 -4.48 -7.96 20.19
N ASP A 276 -4.90 -8.58 19.10
CA ASP A 276 -6.23 -9.17 18.99
C ASP A 276 -6.18 -10.66 19.39
N THR A 277 -6.76 -10.97 20.53
CA THR A 277 -6.84 -12.34 21.07
C THR A 277 -8.06 -13.11 20.58
N GLY A 278 -8.90 -12.48 19.77
CA GLY A 278 -10.20 -12.99 19.33
C GLY A 278 -11.34 -12.58 20.24
N SER A 279 -11.16 -12.55 21.57
CA SER A 279 -12.17 -12.08 22.55
C SER A 279 -11.96 -10.64 22.97
N ASP A 280 -10.73 -10.17 22.96
CA ASP A 280 -10.31 -8.84 23.42
C ASP A 280 -9.22 -8.28 22.51
N ILE A 281 -9.12 -6.96 22.45
CA ILE A 281 -7.99 -6.25 21.84
C ILE A 281 -7.31 -5.43 22.94
N THR A 282 -6.05 -5.76 23.23
CA THR A 282 -5.29 -5.17 24.34
C THR A 282 -4.03 -4.46 23.88
N ILE A 283 -3.63 -3.40 24.58
CA ILE A 283 -2.38 -2.69 24.28
C ILE A 283 -1.20 -3.57 24.71
N ARG A 284 -0.33 -3.90 23.77
CA ARG A 284 0.94 -4.62 24.03
C ARG A 284 2.01 -3.68 24.54
N TRP A 285 2.21 -2.56 23.82
CA TRP A 285 3.17 -1.51 24.17
C TRP A 285 2.79 -0.19 23.51
N ASP A 286 3.39 0.89 23.98
CA ASP A 286 3.39 2.19 23.35
C ASP A 286 4.78 2.82 23.37
N VAL A 287 5.09 3.65 22.38
CA VAL A 287 6.35 4.36 22.27
C VAL A 287 6.09 5.79 21.79
N GLU A 288 6.86 6.73 22.34
CA GLU A 288 6.77 8.13 21.89
C GLU A 288 7.29 8.26 20.45
N ALA A 289 6.47 8.84 19.58
CA ALA A 289 6.74 9.09 18.17
C ALA A 289 6.67 10.57 17.84
N GLY A 290 6.91 10.94 16.59
CA GLY A 290 6.78 12.30 16.11
C GLY A 290 5.33 12.66 15.83
N TRP A 291 5.04 13.95 15.93
CA TRP A 291 3.76 14.49 15.50
C TRP A 291 3.86 15.02 14.07
N THR A 292 3.15 14.40 13.17
CA THR A 292 2.96 14.89 11.82
C THR A 292 1.52 14.64 11.37
N THR A 293 0.97 15.57 10.61
CA THR A 293 -0.43 15.52 10.18
C THR A 293 -0.70 14.49 9.07
N SER A 294 0.34 13.93 8.48
CA SER A 294 0.23 13.06 7.31
C SER A 294 1.33 11.99 7.24
N SER A 295 2.05 11.75 8.34
CA SER A 295 3.00 10.64 8.38
C SER A 295 2.29 9.31 8.45
N GLU A 296 2.77 8.39 7.65
CA GLU A 296 2.43 6.99 7.72
C GLU A 296 3.67 6.20 8.15
N PHE A 297 3.45 5.13 8.86
CA PHE A 297 4.47 4.17 9.22
C PHE A 297 4.39 2.96 8.27
N THR A 298 5.39 2.11 8.30
CA THR A 298 5.40 0.87 7.52
C THR A 298 5.97 -0.27 8.34
N ILE A 299 5.77 -1.48 7.87
CA ILE A 299 6.20 -2.70 8.52
C ILE A 299 7.09 -3.47 7.54
N GLY A 300 8.29 -3.81 7.95
CA GLY A 300 9.20 -4.63 7.15
C GLY A 300 8.75 -6.10 7.08
N PRO A 301 9.26 -6.87 6.12
CA PRO A 301 8.92 -8.29 5.97
C PRO A 301 9.34 -9.15 7.17
N ASP A 302 10.31 -8.70 7.97
CA ASP A 302 10.73 -9.30 9.24
C ASP A 302 9.85 -8.91 10.43
N GLY A 303 8.80 -8.10 10.20
CA GLY A 303 7.90 -7.56 11.22
C GLY A 303 8.43 -6.30 11.91
N SER A 304 9.65 -5.83 11.62
CA SER A 304 10.14 -4.55 12.14
C SER A 304 9.23 -3.41 11.77
N VAL A 305 8.97 -2.52 12.71
CA VAL A 305 8.09 -1.37 12.51
C VAL A 305 8.92 -0.11 12.32
N PHE A 306 8.55 0.70 11.33
CA PHE A 306 9.24 1.96 11.02
C PHE A 306 8.27 3.12 11.16
N ALA A 307 8.62 4.09 12.01
CA ALA A 307 7.82 5.28 12.27
C ALA A 307 8.71 6.52 12.33
N ILE A 308 8.12 7.70 12.23
CA ILE A 308 8.83 8.97 12.36
C ILE A 308 8.85 9.40 13.82
N ASP A 309 10.02 9.83 14.30
CA ASP A 309 10.18 10.43 15.61
C ASP A 309 9.93 11.96 15.60
N ARG A 310 10.09 12.55 16.75
CA ARG A 310 9.85 13.99 16.99
C ARG A 310 10.83 14.91 16.24
N ASP A 311 12.02 14.40 15.94
CA ASP A 311 13.07 15.12 15.22
C ASP A 311 13.05 14.84 13.71
N PHE A 312 12.00 14.17 13.24
CA PHE A 312 11.82 13.71 11.83
C PHE A 312 12.86 12.68 11.37
N ALA A 313 13.39 11.89 12.31
CA ALA A 313 14.14 10.71 11.99
C ALA A 313 13.24 9.48 11.89
N ILE A 314 13.63 8.51 11.09
CA ILE A 314 12.95 7.21 11.05
C ILE A 314 13.44 6.39 12.24
N MET A 315 12.53 5.86 13.03
CA MET A 315 12.81 4.87 14.08
C MET A 315 12.54 3.48 13.55
N LYS A 316 13.43 2.54 13.83
CA LYS A 316 13.17 1.10 13.74
C LYS A 316 12.77 0.59 15.12
N ILE A 317 11.61 -0.02 15.23
CA ILE A 317 10.99 -0.44 16.49
C ILE A 317 10.85 -1.96 16.50
N ASP A 318 11.24 -2.58 17.63
CA ASP A 318 11.00 -4.00 17.87
C ASP A 318 9.50 -4.27 18.02
N PRO A 319 8.90 -5.11 17.18
CA PRO A 319 7.45 -5.36 17.21
C PRO A 319 6.98 -6.07 18.48
N ALA A 320 7.87 -6.77 19.18
CA ALA A 320 7.52 -7.51 20.39
C ALA A 320 7.52 -6.64 21.64
N THR A 321 8.48 -5.69 21.74
CA THR A 321 8.73 -4.93 22.97
C THR A 321 8.43 -3.44 22.86
N GLY A 322 8.40 -2.86 21.65
CA GLY A 322 8.33 -1.42 21.44
C GLY A 322 9.66 -0.70 21.62
N ASP A 323 10.74 -1.43 21.86
CA ASP A 323 12.06 -0.82 21.99
C ASP A 323 12.53 -0.24 20.67
N VAL A 324 13.03 0.99 20.68
CA VAL A 324 13.66 1.61 19.52
C VAL A 324 15.04 1.01 19.32
N LEU A 325 15.19 0.22 18.26
CA LEU A 325 16.41 -0.51 17.93
C LEU A 325 17.44 0.38 17.26
N ASP A 326 16.98 1.28 16.38
CA ASP A 326 17.85 2.15 15.59
C ASP A 326 17.10 3.41 15.13
N ARG A 327 17.85 4.43 14.62
CA ARG A 327 17.32 5.68 14.10
C ARG A 327 18.19 6.23 12.97
N THR A 328 17.56 6.82 11.96
CA THR A 328 18.29 7.66 11.00
C THR A 328 18.72 8.99 11.63
N LEU A 329 19.50 9.77 10.88
CA LEU A 329 19.54 11.21 11.09
C LEU A 329 18.18 11.81 10.71
N PRO A 330 17.82 13.03 11.21
CA PRO A 330 16.64 13.75 10.75
C PRO A 330 16.61 13.86 9.23
N LEU A 331 15.46 13.54 8.64
CA LEU A 331 15.28 13.58 7.18
C LEU A 331 15.43 15.01 6.67
N ASP A 332 16.23 15.21 5.64
CA ASP A 332 16.34 16.47 4.92
C ASP A 332 15.10 16.71 4.04
N GLY A 333 14.71 17.98 3.82
CA GLY A 333 13.64 18.34 2.89
C GLY A 333 12.33 18.80 3.49
N GLY A 334 12.23 18.91 4.81
CA GLY A 334 11.08 19.52 5.50
C GLY A 334 10.24 18.57 6.33
N ALA A 335 9.44 19.16 7.19
CA ALA A 335 8.74 18.53 8.30
C ALA A 335 7.26 18.23 8.02
N GLY A 336 6.80 18.28 6.78
CA GLY A 336 5.38 18.22 6.46
C GLY A 336 4.72 16.86 6.63
N GLY A 337 5.48 15.83 6.84
CA GLY A 337 5.06 14.45 6.94
C GLY A 337 5.97 13.53 6.17
N ALA A 338 5.92 12.25 6.47
CA ALA A 338 6.62 11.23 5.72
C ALA A 338 5.70 10.03 5.49
N ARG A 339 5.80 9.43 4.32
CA ARG A 339 5.13 8.18 3.97
C ARG A 339 6.16 7.18 3.55
N MET A 340 5.91 5.93 3.86
CA MET A 340 6.90 4.87 3.73
C MET A 340 6.30 3.64 3.06
N ALA A 341 7.15 2.92 2.34
CA ALA A 341 6.93 1.56 1.90
C ALA A 341 8.13 0.70 2.24
N ALA A 342 7.92 -0.58 2.45
CA ALA A 342 8.96 -1.57 2.60
C ALA A 342 8.89 -2.59 1.47
N ASP A 343 10.02 -2.88 0.85
CA ASP A 343 10.11 -3.90 -0.18
C ASP A 343 10.31 -5.32 0.41
N ARG A 344 10.33 -6.34 -0.44
CA ARG A 344 10.50 -7.73 -0.01
C ARG A 344 11.80 -8.00 0.75
N ASP A 345 12.82 -7.20 0.50
CA ASP A 345 14.15 -7.34 1.12
C ASP A 345 14.28 -6.50 2.40
N GLY A 346 13.21 -5.76 2.76
CA GLY A 346 13.16 -4.90 3.94
C GLY A 346 13.79 -3.52 3.74
N ASN A 347 14.12 -3.14 2.50
CA ASN A 347 14.54 -1.78 2.23
C ASN A 347 13.35 -0.83 2.30
N LEU A 348 13.60 0.38 2.80
CA LEU A 348 12.57 1.40 2.92
C LEU A 348 12.67 2.40 1.78
N TYR A 349 11.50 2.84 1.34
CA TYR A 349 11.31 3.98 0.43
C TYR A 349 10.44 5.00 1.14
N VAL A 350 10.99 6.18 1.37
CA VAL A 350 10.35 7.21 2.20
C VAL A 350 10.25 8.49 1.41
N ILE A 351 9.08 9.09 1.36
CA ILE A 351 8.92 10.45 0.85
C ILE A 351 8.59 11.40 1.99
N ASN A 352 9.16 12.59 1.93
CA ASN A 352 8.81 13.69 2.81
C ASN A 352 8.69 14.99 2.03
N GLY A 353 8.13 16.00 2.65
CA GLY A 353 8.13 17.35 2.11
C GLY A 353 6.83 18.10 2.33
N GLU A 354 6.88 19.37 1.91
CA GLU A 354 5.78 20.31 1.87
C GLU A 354 5.54 20.78 0.44
N PHE A 355 4.52 21.58 0.21
CA PHE A 355 4.01 22.02 -1.09
C PHE A 355 5.01 22.32 -2.22
N ALA A 356 6.24 22.69 -1.93
CA ALA A 356 7.23 23.05 -2.94
C ALA A 356 8.56 22.34 -2.77
N THR A 357 8.71 21.58 -1.70
CA THR A 357 9.94 20.86 -1.35
C THR A 357 9.62 19.42 -1.04
N GLY A 358 10.59 18.56 -1.18
CA GLY A 358 10.48 17.16 -0.82
C GLY A 358 11.63 16.36 -1.39
N ARG A 359 11.75 15.15 -0.86
CA ARG A 359 12.71 14.15 -1.32
C ARG A 359 12.08 12.77 -1.22
N VAL A 360 12.58 11.88 -2.05
CA VAL A 360 12.47 10.45 -1.86
C VAL A 360 13.80 9.93 -1.36
N PHE A 361 13.75 9.02 -0.41
CA PHE A 361 14.89 8.34 0.17
C PHE A 361 14.71 6.83 0.04
N SER A 362 15.82 6.12 -0.08
CA SER A 362 15.88 4.69 0.15
C SER A 362 16.87 4.39 1.27
N PHE A 363 16.47 3.53 2.20
CA PHE A 363 17.30 3.04 3.28
C PHE A 363 17.36 1.51 3.23
N ASP A 364 18.46 0.95 3.69
CA ASP A 364 18.58 -0.49 3.90
C ASP A 364 17.93 -0.93 5.24
N THR A 365 18.00 -2.21 5.53
CA THR A 365 17.45 -2.82 6.76
C THR A 365 18.10 -2.33 8.05
N ASN A 366 19.27 -1.68 7.97
CA ASN A 366 19.98 -1.06 9.08
C ASN A 366 19.77 0.46 9.16
N LEU A 367 18.81 1.00 8.39
CA LEU A 367 18.55 2.42 8.26
C LEU A 367 19.73 3.25 7.72
N GLU A 368 20.67 2.61 6.99
CA GLU A 368 21.68 3.33 6.23
C GLU A 368 21.09 3.83 4.90
N GLU A 369 21.29 5.12 4.60
CA GLU A 369 20.78 5.72 3.36
C GLU A 369 21.48 5.09 2.15
N ARG A 370 20.71 4.46 1.26
CA ARG A 370 21.19 3.89 0.00
C ARG A 370 21.29 4.96 -1.08
N TRP A 371 20.25 5.78 -1.18
CA TRP A 371 20.19 6.91 -2.11
C TRP A 371 19.06 7.88 -1.73
N SER A 372 19.10 9.09 -2.28
CA SER A 372 17.98 10.03 -2.18
C SER A 372 17.95 11.02 -3.34
N GLU A 373 16.72 11.45 -3.73
CA GLU A 373 16.48 12.37 -4.82
C GLU A 373 15.47 13.45 -4.44
N PRO A 374 15.64 14.72 -4.88
CA PRO A 374 14.65 15.76 -4.67
C PRO A 374 13.40 15.52 -5.54
N VAL A 375 12.22 15.57 -4.91
CA VAL A 375 10.91 15.48 -5.57
C VAL A 375 9.98 16.52 -4.96
N ARG A 376 9.22 17.23 -5.77
CA ARG A 376 8.20 18.15 -5.26
C ARG A 376 7.02 17.37 -4.72
N ASN A 377 6.75 17.50 -3.45
CA ASN A 377 5.74 16.72 -2.76
C ASN A 377 4.87 17.60 -1.85
N VAL A 378 3.61 17.24 -1.69
CA VAL A 378 2.66 17.77 -0.70
C VAL A 378 2.30 16.70 0.36
N ASN A 379 3.24 15.89 0.76
CA ASN A 379 3.16 14.90 1.85
C ASN A 379 2.51 13.56 1.49
N ILE A 380 1.86 13.41 0.36
CA ILE A 380 0.99 12.25 0.07
C ILE A 380 1.12 11.70 -1.36
N GLY A 381 2.20 12.01 -2.04
CA GLY A 381 2.42 11.62 -3.43
C GLY A 381 3.09 10.25 -3.65
N GLY A 382 2.99 9.35 -2.72
CA GLY A 382 3.59 8.01 -2.78
C GLY A 382 4.15 7.61 -1.42
N PRO A 383 5.07 6.64 -1.32
CA PRO A 383 5.57 5.79 -2.40
C PRO A 383 4.56 4.73 -2.84
N ALA A 384 4.62 4.28 -4.09
CA ALA A 384 3.92 3.11 -4.58
C ALA A 384 4.92 2.23 -5.35
N ILE A 385 4.97 0.94 -5.04
CA ILE A 385 5.90 0.00 -5.65
C ILE A 385 5.08 -1.04 -6.41
N GLY A 386 5.21 -1.02 -7.72
CA GLY A 386 4.54 -1.94 -8.63
C GLY A 386 5.43 -3.10 -9.08
N PRO A 387 4.98 -3.84 -10.07
CA PRO A 387 5.73 -4.95 -10.66
C PRO A 387 7.16 -4.54 -11.06
N ASP A 388 8.08 -5.49 -11.00
CA ASP A 388 9.51 -5.31 -11.26
C ASP A 388 10.16 -4.25 -10.34
N GLY A 389 9.58 -4.05 -9.15
CA GLY A 389 10.08 -3.09 -8.18
C GLY A 389 10.02 -1.63 -8.63
N THR A 390 9.21 -1.29 -9.63
CA THR A 390 9.08 0.09 -10.10
C THR A 390 8.46 0.97 -9.03
N LEU A 391 9.24 1.90 -8.49
CA LEU A 391 8.80 2.87 -7.50
C LEU A 391 8.23 4.11 -8.19
N VAL A 392 6.98 4.44 -7.94
CA VAL A 392 6.33 5.65 -8.46
C VAL A 392 6.12 6.68 -7.36
N ILE A 393 6.52 7.91 -7.64
CA ILE A 393 6.33 9.09 -6.78
C ILE A 393 5.59 10.16 -7.59
N ALA A 394 4.45 10.59 -7.08
CA ALA A 394 3.63 11.62 -7.70
C ALA A 394 3.81 12.97 -6.98
N GLY A 395 4.69 13.80 -7.47
CA GLY A 395 4.93 15.14 -6.95
C GLY A 395 3.95 16.20 -7.46
N VAL A 396 4.10 17.40 -6.94
CA VAL A 396 3.35 18.61 -7.36
C VAL A 396 3.87 19.13 -8.69
N GLY A 397 3.03 19.81 -9.45
CA GLY A 397 3.35 20.23 -10.81
C GLY A 397 3.33 19.03 -11.75
N SER A 398 4.27 18.95 -12.64
CA SER A 398 4.47 17.77 -13.52
C SER A 398 5.56 16.84 -13.00
N ASP A 399 5.89 16.90 -11.72
CA ASP A 399 6.97 16.13 -11.11
C ASP A 399 6.43 14.77 -10.65
N ILE A 400 6.15 13.91 -11.61
CA ILE A 400 5.88 12.49 -11.40
C ILE A 400 7.13 11.76 -11.85
N ARG A 401 7.59 10.78 -11.07
CA ARG A 401 8.76 9.97 -11.41
C ARG A 401 8.53 8.52 -11.12
N ALA A 402 8.98 7.69 -12.03
CA ALA A 402 9.21 6.28 -11.79
C ALA A 402 10.70 6.02 -11.68
N PHE A 403 11.07 5.25 -10.68
CA PHE A 403 12.42 4.76 -10.48
C PHE A 403 12.39 3.25 -10.66
N ARG A 404 13.27 2.77 -11.51
CA ARG A 404 13.55 1.36 -11.62
C ARG A 404 15.06 1.26 -11.65
N GLY A 405 15.63 0.71 -10.60
CA GLY A 405 17.05 0.41 -10.58
C GLY A 405 17.41 -0.48 -11.76
N PRO A 406 18.69 -0.58 -12.12
CA PRO A 406 19.09 -1.67 -12.95
C PRO A 406 18.46 -2.91 -12.33
N VAL A 407 17.77 -3.69 -13.13
CA VAL A 407 17.25 -5.00 -12.70
C VAL A 407 18.45 -5.64 -12.00
N GLY A 408 18.46 -5.59 -10.67
CA GLY A 408 19.64 -5.94 -9.88
C GLY A 408 19.93 -7.37 -10.21
N ASP A 409 21.19 -7.71 -10.57
CA ASP A 409 21.63 -9.00 -11.08
C ASP A 409 20.54 -10.07 -10.97
N CYS A 410 19.54 -9.93 -11.85
CA CYS A 410 18.56 -10.97 -12.03
C CYS A 410 19.33 -12.15 -12.58
N ARG A 411 19.74 -13.04 -11.73
CA ARG A 411 20.51 -14.20 -12.17
C ARG A 411 19.73 -15.02 -13.17
N ALA A 412 18.40 -14.86 -13.18
CA ALA A 412 17.52 -15.51 -14.14
C ALA A 412 17.43 -14.76 -15.49
N ASP A 413 17.77 -13.47 -15.56
CA ASP A 413 18.11 -12.74 -16.81
C ASP A 413 19.53 -13.17 -17.22
N PHE A 414 19.60 -14.38 -17.73
CA PHE A 414 20.86 -15.06 -17.92
C PHE A 414 21.63 -14.60 -19.16
N ASP A 415 20.94 -13.99 -20.12
CA ASP A 415 21.57 -13.36 -21.28
C ASP A 415 21.85 -11.87 -21.07
N GLY A 416 21.32 -11.28 -19.98
CA GLY A 416 21.61 -9.92 -19.54
C GLY A 416 20.95 -8.84 -20.39
N ASP A 417 19.83 -9.14 -21.06
CA ASP A 417 19.13 -8.19 -21.92
C ASP A 417 18.09 -7.35 -21.16
N GLY A 418 17.81 -7.68 -19.88
CA GLY A 418 16.89 -7.00 -19.01
C GLY A 418 15.44 -7.48 -19.10
N GLU A 419 15.17 -8.52 -19.91
CA GLU A 419 13.83 -9.11 -20.07
C GLU A 419 13.88 -10.61 -19.77
N LEU A 420 13.04 -11.09 -18.84
CA LEU A 420 12.91 -12.53 -18.61
C LEU A 420 12.13 -13.22 -19.74
N THR A 421 12.85 -13.93 -20.57
CA THR A 421 12.30 -14.58 -21.75
C THR A 421 12.75 -16.04 -21.86
N ILE A 422 12.24 -16.75 -22.87
CA ILE A 422 12.72 -18.08 -23.20
C ILE A 422 14.23 -18.09 -23.56
N PHE A 423 14.80 -16.95 -23.93
CA PHE A 423 16.22 -16.86 -24.30
C PHE A 423 17.13 -16.99 -23.10
N ASP A 424 16.73 -16.49 -21.91
CA ASP A 424 17.44 -16.71 -20.64
C ASP A 424 17.48 -18.17 -20.27
N PHE A 425 16.33 -18.83 -20.38
CA PHE A 425 16.27 -20.26 -20.14
C PHE A 425 17.21 -21.03 -21.07
N LEU A 426 17.27 -20.67 -22.34
CA LEU A 426 18.18 -21.28 -23.31
C LEU A 426 19.65 -20.93 -23.01
N ALA A 427 19.93 -19.72 -22.58
CA ALA A 427 21.27 -19.28 -22.21
C ALA A 427 21.75 -20.06 -20.95
N PHE A 428 20.90 -20.15 -19.91
CA PHE A 428 21.16 -20.95 -18.72
C PHE A 428 21.42 -22.43 -19.08
N GLN A 429 20.55 -23.04 -19.90
CA GLN A 429 20.69 -24.43 -20.31
C GLN A 429 22.02 -24.67 -21.04
N ASN A 430 22.41 -23.76 -21.92
CA ASN A 430 23.68 -23.85 -22.65
C ASN A 430 24.89 -23.77 -21.70
N ALA A 431 24.86 -22.87 -20.70
CA ALA A 431 25.91 -22.76 -19.70
C ALA A 431 25.98 -24.01 -18.82
N PHE A 432 24.83 -24.50 -18.38
CA PHE A 432 24.72 -25.72 -17.58
C PHE A 432 25.29 -26.94 -18.33
N ASP A 433 24.90 -27.13 -19.60
CA ASP A 433 25.41 -28.23 -20.45
C ASP A 433 26.91 -28.08 -20.75
N ALA A 434 27.41 -26.86 -20.81
CA ALA A 434 28.84 -26.57 -21.00
C ALA A 434 29.66 -26.77 -19.72
N GLY A 435 29.01 -26.96 -18.57
CA GLY A 435 29.69 -27.05 -17.28
C GLY A 435 30.23 -25.70 -16.79
N ASP A 436 29.62 -24.59 -17.22
CA ASP A 436 29.97 -23.24 -16.79
C ASP A 436 29.37 -22.95 -15.41
N LEU A 437 30.22 -22.55 -14.45
CA LEU A 437 29.78 -22.23 -13.09
C LEU A 437 28.90 -20.96 -13.01
N ALA A 438 28.73 -20.22 -14.09
CA ALA A 438 27.68 -19.20 -14.17
C ALA A 438 26.28 -19.80 -13.95
N ALA A 439 26.09 -21.10 -14.25
CA ALA A 439 24.85 -21.82 -14.01
C ALA A 439 24.77 -22.50 -12.62
N ASP A 440 25.73 -22.27 -11.72
CA ASP A 440 25.71 -22.69 -10.29
C ASP A 440 24.80 -21.74 -9.49
N PHE A 441 23.50 -22.01 -9.52
CA PHE A 441 22.47 -21.12 -8.97
C PHE A 441 22.27 -21.31 -7.46
N ASP A 442 22.60 -22.45 -6.90
CA ASP A 442 22.54 -22.69 -5.45
C ASP A 442 23.89 -22.45 -4.76
N GLU A 443 24.94 -22.05 -5.53
CA GLU A 443 26.29 -21.68 -5.09
C GLU A 443 27.01 -22.77 -4.30
N ASP A 444 26.66 -24.04 -4.56
CA ASP A 444 27.32 -25.17 -3.88
C ASP A 444 28.63 -25.60 -4.55
N GLY A 445 28.98 -24.98 -5.68
CA GLY A 445 30.18 -25.24 -6.49
C GLY A 445 30.04 -26.45 -7.42
N ARG A 446 28.83 -26.92 -7.67
CA ARG A 446 28.52 -28.07 -8.54
C ARG A 446 27.30 -27.80 -9.37
N LEU A 447 27.33 -28.19 -10.62
CA LEU A 447 26.14 -28.15 -11.47
C LEU A 447 25.27 -29.39 -11.28
N THR A 448 24.11 -29.21 -10.70
CA THR A 448 23.16 -30.28 -10.36
C THR A 448 21.73 -29.91 -10.76
N LEU A 449 20.78 -30.81 -10.53
CA LEU A 449 19.37 -30.51 -10.71
C LEU A 449 18.88 -29.37 -9.79
N PHE A 450 19.55 -29.12 -8.67
CA PHE A 450 19.16 -28.07 -7.73
C PHE A 450 19.41 -26.67 -8.30
N ASP A 451 20.47 -26.50 -9.11
CA ASP A 451 20.71 -25.25 -9.84
C ASP A 451 19.61 -24.95 -10.83
N PHE A 452 19.16 -25.98 -11.54
CA PHE A 452 18.06 -25.85 -12.49
C PHE A 452 16.76 -25.44 -11.76
N LEU A 453 16.48 -26.02 -10.59
CA LEU A 453 15.30 -25.67 -9.79
C LEU A 453 15.44 -24.28 -9.19
N ALA A 454 16.64 -23.86 -8.79
CA ALA A 454 16.91 -22.52 -8.27
C ALA A 454 16.72 -21.48 -9.39
N PHE A 455 17.28 -21.72 -10.57
CA PHE A 455 17.05 -20.88 -11.75
C PHE A 455 15.56 -20.78 -12.10
N GLN A 456 14.85 -21.91 -12.16
CA GLN A 456 13.43 -21.93 -12.47
C GLN A 456 12.61 -21.15 -11.44
N ASN A 457 12.93 -21.26 -10.15
CA ASN A 457 12.25 -20.49 -9.11
C ASN A 457 12.46 -18.98 -9.28
N GLU A 458 13.69 -18.53 -9.55
CA GLU A 458 13.96 -17.11 -9.80
C GLU A 458 13.28 -16.63 -11.08
N PHE A 459 13.30 -17.45 -12.14
CA PHE A 459 12.63 -17.14 -13.40
C PHE A 459 11.11 -17.04 -13.27
N ASP A 460 10.49 -17.97 -12.50
CA ASP A 460 9.03 -17.99 -12.27
C ASP A 460 8.57 -16.88 -11.31
N LEU A 461 9.44 -16.44 -10.40
CA LEU A 461 9.15 -15.33 -9.49
C LEU A 461 9.25 -13.96 -10.18
N GLY A 462 9.95 -13.92 -11.31
CA GLY A 462 10.27 -12.65 -11.96
C GLY A 462 11.30 -11.86 -11.13
N CYS A 463 12.38 -11.43 -11.69
CA CYS A 463 13.35 -10.64 -10.94
C CYS A 463 12.71 -9.36 -10.42
#